data_6673be385f0adcbc936426be11575f50
#
_entry.id   6673be385f0adcbc936426be11575f50
#
_cell.length_a   1.000
_cell.length_b   1.000
_cell.length_c   1.000
_cell.angle_alpha   90.00
_cell.angle_beta   90.00
_cell.angle_gamma   90.00
#
_symmetry.space_group_name_H-M   'P 1'
#
loop_
_entity.id
_entity.type
_entity.pdbx_description
1 polymer ?
#
loop_
_entity_poly.entity_id
_entity_poly.type
_entity_poly.pdbx_seq_one_letter_code
_entity_poly.pdbx_strand_id
1 'polypeptide(L)'
;MAIKDGDFVKLSYTGSANGMVFDTTDEDAAKKANIHTPSALYGPIVVCVGQKHVITGLDEELVGKDAGTEADVTVLPEKAFGERDPKKVQSYAKSKFPEKPVRGQRVNVGEEGEGTIVDVIGARVIVDFNSPLAGQTLVYHYKVEEVITDPLDEFKGLIRLYAGKEMEVALADGKATVTLPPGINYDRRWLLWRGRILHEGFELVNGINEIVLVETFKKPEKKDA
;
A
#
# COMPACT_ATOMS: atom_id res chain seq x y z
N MET A 1 21.79 -15.16 -4.75
CA MET A 1 22.08 -14.17 -5.83
C MET A 1 21.66 -12.82 -5.31
N ALA A 2 22.58 -11.85 -5.31
CA ALA A 2 22.30 -10.54 -4.74
C ALA A 2 21.22 -9.79 -5.53
N ILE A 3 20.22 -9.28 -4.84
CA ILE A 3 19.08 -8.52 -5.36
C ILE A 3 19.57 -7.20 -5.94
N LYS A 4 19.01 -6.79 -7.08
CA LYS A 4 19.30 -5.56 -7.80
C LYS A 4 18.04 -4.75 -8.04
N ASP A 5 18.22 -3.49 -8.42
CA ASP A 5 17.12 -2.69 -8.96
C ASP A 5 16.49 -3.39 -10.16
N GLY A 6 15.17 -3.45 -10.16
CA GLY A 6 14.37 -4.14 -11.17
C GLY A 6 14.05 -5.60 -10.86
N ASP A 7 14.68 -6.21 -9.85
CA ASP A 7 14.34 -7.57 -9.43
C ASP A 7 13.01 -7.57 -8.66
N PHE A 8 12.18 -8.57 -8.93
CA PHE A 8 10.99 -8.83 -8.13
C PHE A 8 11.31 -9.71 -6.95
N VAL A 9 10.89 -9.31 -5.76
CA VAL A 9 11.10 -10.06 -4.52
C VAL A 9 9.79 -10.26 -3.78
N LYS A 10 9.66 -11.40 -3.13
CA LYS A 10 8.58 -11.69 -2.20
C LYS A 10 9.04 -11.32 -0.80
N LEU A 11 8.35 -10.39 -0.19
CA LEU A 11 8.76 -9.69 1.02
C LEU A 11 7.71 -9.83 2.11
N SER A 12 8.15 -10.23 3.30
CA SER A 12 7.39 -10.09 4.55
C SER A 12 7.99 -8.97 5.37
N TYR A 13 7.16 -8.18 6.04
CA TYR A 13 7.66 -7.13 6.94
C TYR A 13 6.68 -6.77 8.03
N THR A 14 7.21 -6.14 9.07
CA THR A 14 6.48 -5.45 10.13
C THR A 14 7.14 -4.11 10.39
N GLY A 15 6.41 -3.03 10.15
CA GLY A 15 6.84 -1.66 10.39
C GLY A 15 6.36 -1.14 11.74
N SER A 16 7.25 -0.52 12.50
CA SER A 16 6.96 0.09 13.78
C SER A 16 7.53 1.50 13.91
N ALA A 17 6.85 2.32 14.69
CA ALA A 17 7.28 3.66 15.08
C ALA A 17 7.13 3.80 16.60
N ASN A 18 8.18 4.23 17.31
CA ASN A 18 8.19 4.34 18.77
C ASN A 18 7.71 3.05 19.47
N GLY A 19 8.06 1.88 18.94
CA GLY A 19 7.68 0.57 19.47
C GLY A 19 6.24 0.14 19.15
N MET A 20 5.45 0.94 18.44
CA MET A 20 4.09 0.60 18.02
C MET A 20 4.07 0.16 16.56
N VAL A 21 3.53 -1.02 16.28
CA VAL A 21 3.34 -1.52 14.91
C VAL A 21 2.25 -0.69 14.23
N PHE A 22 2.56 -0.18 13.04
CA PHE A 22 1.62 0.59 12.23
C PHE A 22 1.27 -0.07 10.90
N ASP A 23 2.11 -1.01 10.45
CA ASP A 23 1.91 -1.76 9.20
C ASP A 23 2.60 -3.11 9.27
N THR A 24 2.00 -4.14 8.68
CA THR A 24 2.58 -5.49 8.65
C THR A 24 1.93 -6.37 7.61
N THR A 25 2.69 -7.27 7.02
CA THR A 25 2.19 -8.36 6.18
C THR A 25 1.71 -9.57 6.99
N ASP A 26 1.99 -9.63 8.28
CA ASP A 26 1.59 -10.72 9.17
C ASP A 26 0.23 -10.44 9.81
N GLU A 27 -0.74 -11.34 9.59
CA GLU A 27 -2.10 -11.17 10.10
C GLU A 27 -2.20 -11.22 11.63
N ASP A 28 -1.41 -12.08 12.27
CA ASP A 28 -1.42 -12.22 13.72
C ASP A 28 -0.75 -11.01 14.40
N ALA A 29 0.32 -10.48 13.81
CA ALA A 29 0.92 -9.22 14.24
C ALA A 29 -0.06 -8.05 14.10
N ALA A 30 -0.82 -7.98 12.99
CA ALA A 30 -1.86 -6.97 12.80
C ALA A 30 -2.96 -7.06 13.86
N LYS A 31 -3.42 -8.26 14.19
CA LYS A 31 -4.41 -8.50 15.24
C LYS A 31 -3.89 -8.07 16.62
N LYS A 32 -2.67 -8.46 16.96
CA LYS A 32 -2.03 -8.08 18.24
C LYS A 32 -1.85 -6.57 18.37
N ALA A 33 -1.54 -5.89 17.28
CA ALA A 33 -1.38 -4.44 17.24
C ALA A 33 -2.70 -3.66 17.10
N ASN A 34 -3.85 -4.32 16.99
CA ASN A 34 -5.16 -3.71 16.75
C ASN A 34 -5.27 -2.89 15.46
N ILE A 35 -4.50 -3.26 14.43
CA ILE A 35 -4.53 -2.66 13.09
C ILE A 35 -5.09 -3.61 12.03
N HIS A 36 -5.61 -4.76 12.44
CA HIS A 36 -6.17 -5.76 11.55
C HIS A 36 -7.38 -5.22 10.77
N THR A 37 -7.36 -5.42 9.47
CA THR A 37 -8.44 -5.05 8.55
C THR A 37 -8.98 -6.31 7.88
N PRO A 38 -10.24 -6.72 8.10
CA PRO A 38 -10.79 -7.98 7.57
C PRO A 38 -10.76 -8.12 6.05
N SER A 39 -10.76 -6.98 5.33
CA SER A 39 -10.72 -6.95 3.86
C SER A 39 -9.30 -6.87 3.29
N ALA A 40 -8.26 -6.77 4.12
CA ALA A 40 -6.87 -6.76 3.67
C ALA A 40 -6.39 -8.18 3.37
N LEU A 41 -5.55 -8.31 2.35
CA LEU A 41 -4.80 -9.55 2.10
C LEU A 41 -3.51 -9.50 2.91
N TYR A 42 -3.39 -10.39 3.86
CA TYR A 42 -2.15 -10.64 4.60
C TYR A 42 -1.28 -11.67 3.89
N GLY A 43 -0.07 -11.85 4.38
CA GLY A 43 0.96 -12.68 3.81
C GLY A 43 1.98 -11.87 2.99
N PRO A 44 3.08 -12.51 2.57
CA PRO A 44 4.14 -11.84 1.82
C PRO A 44 3.62 -11.12 0.59
N ILE A 45 4.16 -9.94 0.32
CA ILE A 45 3.86 -9.15 -0.89
C ILE A 45 4.99 -9.31 -1.90
N VAL A 46 4.67 -9.16 -3.19
CA VAL A 46 5.66 -9.10 -4.25
C VAL A 46 5.88 -7.64 -4.62
N VAL A 47 7.15 -7.22 -4.61
CA VAL A 47 7.56 -5.86 -4.94
C VAL A 47 8.70 -5.88 -5.94
N CYS A 48 8.74 -4.90 -6.85
CA CYS A 48 9.87 -4.66 -7.73
C CYS A 48 10.80 -3.65 -7.05
N VAL A 49 12.03 -4.05 -6.79
CA VAL A 49 13.03 -3.24 -6.08
C VAL A 49 13.41 -2.02 -6.92
N GLY A 50 13.57 -0.86 -6.31
CA GLY A 50 13.84 0.42 -6.96
C GLY A 50 12.59 1.14 -7.48
N GLN A 51 11.39 0.52 -7.43
CA GLN A 51 10.14 1.10 -7.92
C GLN A 51 9.31 1.79 -6.84
N LYS A 52 9.82 1.86 -5.61
CA LYS A 52 9.13 2.48 -4.46
C LYS A 52 7.76 1.85 -4.17
N HIS A 53 7.67 0.54 -4.34
CA HIS A 53 6.50 -0.23 -3.94
C HIS A 53 6.35 -0.29 -2.41
N VAL A 54 7.44 -0.11 -1.71
CA VAL A 54 7.53 0.13 -0.27
C VAL A 54 8.20 1.47 0.00
N ILE A 55 8.31 1.90 1.26
CA ILE A 55 8.99 3.15 1.58
C ILE A 55 10.46 3.12 1.12
N THR A 56 10.97 4.27 0.71
CA THR A 56 12.29 4.41 0.08
C THR A 56 13.41 3.74 0.89
N GLY A 57 13.40 3.90 2.22
CA GLY A 57 14.46 3.31 3.04
C GLY A 57 14.43 1.79 3.11
N LEU A 58 13.26 1.16 3.02
CA LEU A 58 13.13 -0.30 2.93
C LEU A 58 13.48 -0.79 1.51
N ASP A 59 13.05 -0.07 0.48
CA ASP A 59 13.34 -0.39 -0.92
C ASP A 59 14.86 -0.40 -1.19
N GLU A 60 15.58 0.63 -0.76
CA GLU A 60 17.04 0.73 -0.87
C GLU A 60 17.77 -0.35 -0.05
N GLU A 61 17.23 -0.75 1.11
CA GLU A 61 17.82 -1.77 1.98
C GLU A 61 17.83 -3.15 1.31
N LEU A 62 16.86 -3.44 0.43
CA LEU A 62 16.76 -4.73 -0.26
C LEU A 62 17.88 -4.95 -1.28
N VAL A 63 18.48 -3.87 -1.82
CA VAL A 63 19.55 -3.95 -2.81
C VAL A 63 20.79 -4.61 -2.19
N GLY A 64 21.35 -5.61 -2.88
CA GLY A 64 22.52 -6.36 -2.44
C GLY A 64 22.25 -7.48 -1.41
N LYS A 65 21.00 -7.61 -0.94
CA LYS A 65 20.61 -8.75 -0.09
C LYS A 65 20.39 -10.01 -0.92
N ASP A 66 20.30 -11.14 -0.25
CA ASP A 66 19.98 -12.43 -0.86
C ASP A 66 18.60 -12.92 -0.38
N ALA A 67 17.99 -13.82 -1.15
CA ALA A 67 16.79 -14.55 -0.69
C ALA A 67 17.09 -15.26 0.64
N GLY A 68 16.12 -15.23 1.56
CA GLY A 68 16.26 -15.75 2.92
C GLY A 68 16.85 -14.74 3.91
N THR A 69 17.28 -13.55 3.47
CA THR A 69 17.73 -12.49 4.39
C THR A 69 16.57 -12.05 5.28
N GLU A 70 16.82 -12.06 6.59
CA GLU A 70 15.90 -11.55 7.62
C GLU A 70 16.68 -10.58 8.51
N ALA A 71 16.21 -9.34 8.62
CA ALA A 71 16.93 -8.28 9.33
C ALA A 71 15.99 -7.14 9.76
N ASP A 72 16.53 -6.27 10.59
CA ASP A 72 15.92 -4.99 10.94
C ASP A 72 16.60 -3.85 10.18
N VAL A 73 15.80 -2.91 9.70
CA VAL A 73 16.30 -1.66 9.13
C VAL A 73 15.66 -0.46 9.82
N THR A 74 16.50 0.51 10.17
CA THR A 74 16.06 1.81 10.70
C THR A 74 15.96 2.79 9.55
N VAL A 75 14.78 3.35 9.36
CA VAL A 75 14.48 4.29 8.27
C VAL A 75 14.22 5.68 8.85
N LEU A 76 15.06 6.62 8.46
CA LEU A 76 14.92 8.03 8.85
C LEU A 76 13.74 8.69 8.13
N PRO A 77 13.18 9.78 8.70
CA PRO A 77 12.00 10.45 8.13
C PRO A 77 12.11 10.78 6.65
N GLU A 78 13.28 11.24 6.18
CA GLU A 78 13.51 11.66 4.79
C GLU A 78 13.32 10.51 3.78
N LYS A 79 13.58 9.27 4.22
CA LYS A 79 13.41 8.05 3.42
C LYS A 79 12.11 7.30 3.72
N ALA A 80 11.22 7.92 4.51
CA ALA A 80 9.93 7.37 4.92
C ALA A 80 8.78 8.33 4.58
N PHE A 81 8.15 8.93 5.58
CA PHE A 81 6.99 9.83 5.42
C PHE A 81 7.38 11.31 5.42
N GLY A 82 8.67 11.62 5.32
CA GLY A 82 9.21 12.98 5.32
C GLY A 82 9.24 13.61 6.71
N GLU A 83 9.86 14.77 6.78
CA GLU A 83 9.87 15.61 7.97
C GLU A 83 8.49 16.24 8.21
N ARG A 84 8.21 16.58 9.46
CA ARG A 84 6.99 17.29 9.79
C ARG A 84 7.08 18.75 9.32
N ASP A 85 6.18 19.17 8.45
CA ASP A 85 6.08 20.52 7.92
C ASP A 85 5.20 21.39 8.82
N PRO A 86 5.75 22.42 9.50
CA PRO A 86 4.95 23.32 10.32
C PRO A 86 3.88 24.10 9.53
N LYS A 87 4.05 24.29 8.21
CA LYS A 87 3.08 24.95 7.35
C LYS A 87 1.80 24.15 7.16
N LYS A 88 1.87 22.85 7.34
CA LYS A 88 0.71 21.93 7.32
C LYS A 88 -0.06 21.94 8.63
N VAL A 89 0.37 22.69 9.65
CA VAL A 89 -0.37 22.90 10.89
C VAL A 89 -1.12 24.22 10.80
N GLN A 90 -2.43 24.16 10.65
CA GLN A 90 -3.26 25.32 10.34
C GLN A 90 -4.33 25.56 11.40
N SER A 91 -4.76 26.83 11.52
CA SER A 91 -5.77 27.25 12.50
C SER A 91 -7.06 27.66 11.83
N TYR A 92 -8.16 27.05 12.25
CA TYR A 92 -9.51 27.30 11.73
C TYR A 92 -10.44 27.85 12.80
N ALA A 93 -11.47 28.59 12.37
CA ALA A 93 -12.55 28.98 13.27
C ALA A 93 -13.36 27.72 13.67
N LYS A 94 -13.70 27.60 14.95
CA LYS A 94 -14.49 26.49 15.48
C LYS A 94 -15.84 26.30 14.78
N SER A 95 -16.42 27.40 14.26
CA SER A 95 -17.65 27.38 13.49
C SER A 95 -17.57 26.66 12.13
N LYS A 96 -16.36 26.35 11.62
CA LYS A 96 -16.19 25.56 10.40
C LYS A 96 -16.47 24.06 10.60
N PHE A 97 -16.52 23.60 11.84
CA PHE A 97 -16.71 22.19 12.16
C PHE A 97 -18.17 21.92 12.50
N PRO A 98 -18.84 20.97 11.82
CA PRO A 98 -20.25 20.66 12.06
C PRO A 98 -20.52 20.08 13.45
N GLU A 99 -19.50 19.42 14.03
CA GLU A 99 -19.53 18.83 15.36
C GLU A 99 -18.54 19.52 16.29
N LYS A 100 -18.70 19.32 17.60
CA LYS A 100 -17.75 19.84 18.61
C LYS A 100 -16.37 19.24 18.39
N PRO A 101 -15.35 20.04 17.96
CA PRO A 101 -14.03 19.53 17.69
C PRO A 101 -13.35 19.06 18.97
N VAL A 102 -12.72 17.89 18.90
CA VAL A 102 -11.99 17.24 20.01
C VAL A 102 -10.56 16.92 19.58
N ARG A 103 -9.58 17.14 20.44
CA ARG A 103 -8.20 16.77 20.18
C ARG A 103 -8.07 15.29 19.84
N GLY A 104 -7.28 14.96 18.79
CA GLY A 104 -7.09 13.62 18.26
C GLY A 104 -8.15 13.20 17.22
N GLN A 105 -9.22 13.98 17.05
CA GLN A 105 -10.24 13.69 16.04
C GLN A 105 -9.70 13.92 14.63
N ARG A 106 -9.95 12.99 13.70
CA ARG A 106 -9.70 13.18 12.27
C ARG A 106 -10.84 13.98 11.65
N VAL A 107 -10.49 14.97 10.85
CA VAL A 107 -11.43 15.87 10.20
C VAL A 107 -11.02 16.09 8.74
N ASN A 108 -12.02 16.31 7.89
CA ASN A 108 -11.79 16.75 6.52
C ASN A 108 -12.09 18.25 6.43
N VAL A 109 -11.15 19.06 5.97
CA VAL A 109 -11.27 20.51 5.92
C VAL A 109 -11.17 21.00 4.47
N GLY A 110 -12.23 20.80 3.70
CA GLY A 110 -12.35 21.30 2.33
C GLY A 110 -11.21 20.86 1.42
N GLU A 111 -10.56 21.80 0.76
CA GLU A 111 -9.47 21.56 -0.20
C GLU A 111 -8.17 21.06 0.45
N GLU A 112 -7.95 21.31 1.73
CA GLU A 112 -6.77 20.84 2.48
C GLU A 112 -6.81 19.34 2.74
N GLY A 113 -7.97 18.72 2.63
CA GLY A 113 -8.16 17.29 2.81
C GLY A 113 -8.29 16.88 4.27
N GLU A 114 -7.79 15.67 4.57
CA GLU A 114 -7.90 15.03 5.87
C GLU A 114 -6.75 15.45 6.80
N GLY A 115 -7.09 15.89 8.00
CA GLY A 115 -6.13 16.25 9.04
C GLY A 115 -6.56 15.77 10.43
N THR A 116 -5.69 15.97 11.42
CA THR A 116 -5.94 15.62 12.82
C THR A 116 -6.02 16.88 13.67
N ILE A 117 -7.05 17.03 14.51
CA ILE A 117 -7.14 18.12 15.47
C ILE A 117 -6.08 17.92 16.55
N VAL A 118 -5.09 18.80 16.61
CA VAL A 118 -4.01 18.75 17.59
C VAL A 118 -4.31 19.60 18.84
N ASP A 119 -5.15 20.64 18.69
CA ASP A 119 -5.57 21.47 19.81
C ASP A 119 -6.87 22.24 19.53
N VAL A 120 -7.55 22.66 20.60
CA VAL A 120 -8.73 23.53 20.54
C VAL A 120 -8.56 24.66 21.56
N ILE A 121 -8.27 25.87 21.05
CA ILE A 121 -7.95 27.03 21.89
C ILE A 121 -9.05 28.10 21.68
N GLY A 122 -9.95 28.24 22.66
CA GLY A 122 -11.05 29.18 22.58
C GLY A 122 -11.95 28.94 21.37
N ALA A 123 -11.99 29.90 20.45
CA ALA A 123 -12.73 29.85 19.18
C ALA A 123 -11.92 29.28 18.00
N ARG A 124 -10.71 28.82 18.25
CA ARG A 124 -9.79 28.30 17.21
C ARG A 124 -9.55 26.82 17.39
N VAL A 125 -9.44 26.12 16.26
CA VAL A 125 -9.11 24.70 16.18
C VAL A 125 -7.81 24.58 15.38
N ILE A 126 -6.82 23.96 15.94
CA ILE A 126 -5.54 23.70 15.27
C ILE A 126 -5.60 22.29 14.66
N VAL A 127 -5.42 22.24 13.35
CA VAL A 127 -5.46 20.99 12.57
C VAL A 127 -4.10 20.76 11.93
N ASP A 128 -3.57 19.56 12.08
CA ASP A 128 -2.33 19.10 11.47
C ASP A 128 -2.65 18.18 10.29
N PHE A 129 -2.19 18.56 9.09
CA PHE A 129 -2.35 17.82 7.85
C PHE A 129 -1.09 17.02 7.48
N ASN A 130 -0.09 16.96 8.36
CA ASN A 130 1.04 16.06 8.17
C ASN A 130 0.58 14.60 8.28
N SER A 131 1.34 13.69 7.62
CA SER A 131 1.21 12.27 7.90
C SER A 131 1.39 12.02 9.41
N PRO A 132 0.61 11.14 10.04
CA PRO A 132 0.82 10.76 11.44
C PRO A 132 2.23 10.22 11.72
N LEU A 133 2.92 9.71 10.70
CA LEU A 133 4.29 9.19 10.78
C LEU A 133 5.36 10.18 10.31
N ALA A 134 5.01 11.40 9.91
CA ALA A 134 5.98 12.43 9.53
C ALA A 134 6.88 12.82 10.72
N GLY A 135 8.17 12.95 10.47
CA GLY A 135 9.20 13.25 11.47
C GLY A 135 9.52 12.08 12.40
N GLN A 136 8.97 10.88 12.15
CA GLN A 136 9.27 9.70 12.96
C GLN A 136 10.30 8.81 12.28
N THR A 137 11.27 8.35 13.07
CA THR A 137 12.16 7.25 12.66
C THR A 137 11.38 5.94 12.77
N LEU A 138 11.41 5.16 11.71
CA LEU A 138 10.71 3.88 11.63
C LEU A 138 11.70 2.72 11.75
N VAL A 139 11.22 1.59 12.25
CA VAL A 139 11.97 0.34 12.27
C VAL A 139 11.13 -0.69 11.51
N TYR A 140 11.72 -1.30 10.50
CA TYR A 140 11.13 -2.42 9.78
C TYR A 140 11.91 -3.68 10.08
N HIS A 141 11.22 -4.66 10.64
CA HIS A 141 11.65 -6.05 10.60
C HIS A 141 11.18 -6.62 9.27
N TYR A 142 12.10 -7.12 8.44
CA TYR A 142 11.75 -7.64 7.12
C TYR A 142 12.41 -8.98 6.85
N LYS A 143 11.78 -9.74 5.95
CA LYS A 143 12.33 -10.98 5.43
C LYS A 143 12.11 -11.08 3.92
N VAL A 144 13.17 -11.31 3.18
CA VAL A 144 13.12 -11.64 1.77
C VAL A 144 12.84 -13.13 1.65
N GLU A 145 11.63 -13.51 1.26
CA GLU A 145 11.26 -14.92 1.16
C GLU A 145 11.90 -15.58 -0.06
N GLU A 146 11.81 -14.91 -1.21
CA GLU A 146 12.37 -15.39 -2.49
C GLU A 146 12.55 -14.24 -3.49
N VAL A 147 13.37 -14.47 -4.52
CA VAL A 147 13.44 -13.64 -5.73
C VAL A 147 12.52 -14.27 -6.77
N ILE A 148 11.58 -13.50 -7.29
CA ILE A 148 10.62 -13.92 -8.31
C ILE A 148 11.23 -13.69 -9.68
N THR A 149 11.15 -14.69 -10.56
CA THR A 149 11.70 -14.63 -11.92
C THR A 149 10.69 -15.10 -12.98
N ASP A 150 9.53 -15.60 -12.55
CA ASP A 150 8.46 -15.99 -13.45
C ASP A 150 7.59 -14.76 -13.75
N PRO A 151 7.50 -14.33 -15.02
CA PRO A 151 6.72 -13.15 -15.41
C PRO A 151 5.24 -13.22 -15.00
N LEU A 152 4.67 -14.43 -14.94
CA LEU A 152 3.30 -14.62 -14.47
C LEU A 152 3.15 -14.27 -12.99
N ASP A 153 4.10 -14.69 -12.17
CA ASP A 153 4.07 -14.44 -10.72
C ASP A 153 4.44 -12.98 -10.41
N GLU A 154 5.35 -12.37 -11.18
CA GLU A 154 5.63 -10.93 -11.12
C GLU A 154 4.37 -10.11 -11.38
N PHE A 155 3.63 -10.41 -12.46
CA PHE A 155 2.43 -9.67 -12.81
C PHE A 155 1.27 -9.91 -11.83
N LYS A 156 1.08 -11.14 -11.35
CA LYS A 156 0.13 -11.44 -10.26
C LYS A 156 0.48 -10.66 -9.00
N GLY A 157 1.79 -10.52 -8.70
CA GLY A 157 2.27 -9.72 -7.59
C GLY A 157 1.87 -8.25 -7.69
N LEU A 158 2.04 -7.62 -8.85
CA LEU A 158 1.59 -6.24 -9.09
C LEU A 158 0.08 -6.08 -8.93
N ILE A 159 -0.70 -7.03 -9.46
CA ILE A 159 -2.16 -7.01 -9.28
C ILE A 159 -2.52 -7.07 -7.79
N ARG A 160 -1.94 -8.02 -7.04
CA ARG A 160 -2.20 -8.16 -5.60
C ARG A 160 -1.77 -6.91 -4.82
N LEU A 161 -0.60 -6.36 -5.13
CA LEU A 161 -0.05 -5.17 -4.49
C LEU A 161 -0.99 -3.97 -4.63
N TYR A 162 -1.44 -3.69 -5.84
CA TYR A 162 -2.23 -2.50 -6.14
C TYR A 162 -3.74 -2.68 -5.95
N ALA A 163 -4.31 -3.79 -6.45
CA ALA A 163 -5.74 -4.04 -6.32
C ALA A 163 -6.14 -4.57 -4.94
N GLY A 164 -5.20 -5.15 -4.17
CA GLY A 164 -5.49 -5.80 -2.90
C GLY A 164 -6.40 -7.02 -3.08
N LYS A 165 -6.32 -7.66 -4.23
CA LYS A 165 -7.10 -8.83 -4.60
C LYS A 165 -6.24 -9.79 -5.41
N GLU A 166 -6.50 -11.07 -5.25
CA GLU A 166 -5.97 -12.09 -6.16
C GLU A 166 -6.92 -12.21 -7.35
N MET A 167 -6.33 -12.29 -8.55
CA MET A 167 -7.07 -12.48 -9.78
C MET A 167 -6.45 -13.64 -10.57
N GLU A 168 -7.27 -14.33 -11.32
CA GLU A 168 -6.78 -15.35 -12.24
C GLU A 168 -6.09 -14.67 -13.42
N VAL A 169 -4.85 -15.06 -13.68
CA VAL A 169 -4.04 -14.54 -14.79
C VAL A 169 -3.47 -15.71 -15.56
N ALA A 170 -3.61 -15.66 -16.87
CA ALA A 170 -2.93 -16.55 -17.79
C ALA A 170 -1.98 -15.74 -18.66
N LEU A 171 -0.73 -16.23 -18.82
CA LEU A 171 0.28 -15.61 -19.68
C LEU A 171 0.70 -16.60 -20.76
N ALA A 172 0.48 -16.26 -22.03
CA ALA A 172 0.88 -17.05 -23.17
C ALA A 172 1.24 -16.14 -24.35
N ASP A 173 2.32 -16.43 -25.04
CA ASP A 173 2.78 -15.72 -26.24
C ASP A 173 2.86 -14.20 -26.08
N GLY A 174 3.29 -13.74 -24.90
CA GLY A 174 3.40 -12.33 -24.56
C GLY A 174 2.07 -11.64 -24.24
N LYS A 175 0.99 -12.39 -24.12
CA LYS A 175 -0.35 -11.91 -23.80
C LYS A 175 -0.76 -12.34 -22.41
N ALA A 176 -0.96 -11.38 -21.52
CA ALA A 176 -1.51 -11.59 -20.19
C ALA A 176 -3.03 -11.41 -20.22
N THR A 177 -3.77 -12.46 -19.88
CA THR A 177 -5.23 -12.43 -19.78
C THR A 177 -5.63 -12.45 -18.30
N VAL A 178 -6.26 -11.40 -17.82
CA VAL A 178 -6.71 -11.24 -16.44
C VAL A 178 -8.21 -11.43 -16.36
N THR A 179 -8.66 -12.45 -15.63
CA THR A 179 -10.09 -12.66 -15.35
C THR A 179 -10.49 -11.77 -14.17
N LEU A 180 -11.35 -10.80 -14.46
CA LEU A 180 -11.82 -9.83 -13.47
C LEU A 180 -12.94 -10.45 -12.60
N PRO A 181 -12.86 -10.34 -11.27
CA PRO A 181 -13.92 -10.80 -10.40
C PRO A 181 -15.19 -9.95 -10.57
N PRO A 182 -16.38 -10.55 -10.37
CA PRO A 182 -17.64 -9.81 -10.47
C PRO A 182 -17.67 -8.58 -9.58
N GLY A 183 -18.13 -7.47 -10.11
CA GLY A 183 -18.26 -6.20 -9.39
C GLY A 183 -16.96 -5.42 -9.20
N ILE A 184 -15.87 -5.82 -9.81
CA ILE A 184 -14.56 -5.12 -9.71
C ILE A 184 -14.66 -3.64 -10.12
N ASN A 185 -15.55 -3.30 -11.05
CA ASN A 185 -15.74 -1.93 -11.49
C ASN A 185 -16.39 -1.01 -10.43
N TYR A 186 -16.86 -1.57 -9.32
CA TYR A 186 -17.30 -0.82 -8.14
C TYR A 186 -16.22 -0.76 -7.06
N ASP A 187 -15.09 -1.44 -7.24
CA ASP A 187 -13.98 -1.41 -6.30
C ASP A 187 -13.14 -0.15 -6.50
N ARG A 188 -13.17 0.74 -5.50
CA ARG A 188 -12.46 2.01 -5.54
C ARG A 188 -10.95 1.84 -5.73
N ARG A 189 -10.36 0.82 -5.09
CA ARG A 189 -8.91 0.56 -5.17
C ARG A 189 -8.52 0.13 -6.59
N TRP A 190 -9.30 -0.77 -7.21
CA TRP A 190 -9.13 -1.15 -8.61
C TRP A 190 -9.22 0.05 -9.55
N LEU A 191 -10.25 0.88 -9.40
CA LEU A 191 -10.44 2.06 -10.26
C LEU A 191 -9.26 3.05 -10.16
N LEU A 192 -8.69 3.23 -8.98
CA LEU A 192 -7.55 4.11 -8.76
C LEU A 192 -6.26 3.55 -9.35
N TRP A 193 -6.02 2.24 -9.21
CA TRP A 193 -4.72 1.64 -9.47
C TRP A 193 -4.62 0.83 -10.75
N ARG A 194 -5.75 0.53 -11.42
CA ARG A 194 -5.75 -0.24 -12.68
C ARG A 194 -4.77 0.31 -13.70
N GLY A 195 -4.75 1.63 -13.91
CA GLY A 195 -3.84 2.26 -14.87
C GLY A 195 -2.37 1.99 -14.56
N ARG A 196 -2.02 2.02 -13.27
CA ARG A 196 -0.65 1.73 -12.82
C ARG A 196 -0.29 0.25 -12.95
N ILE A 197 -1.21 -0.65 -12.65
CA ILE A 197 -1.03 -2.11 -12.86
C ILE A 197 -0.71 -2.39 -14.33
N LEU A 198 -1.43 -1.78 -15.27
CA LEU A 198 -1.21 -1.97 -16.70
C LEU A 198 0.14 -1.38 -17.11
N HIS A 199 0.45 -0.17 -16.69
CA HIS A 199 1.72 0.50 -17.00
C HIS A 199 2.92 -0.30 -16.49
N GLU A 200 2.94 -0.65 -15.22
CA GLU A 200 4.04 -1.41 -14.61
C GLU A 200 4.10 -2.85 -15.13
N GLY A 201 2.96 -3.45 -15.50
CA GLY A 201 2.92 -4.74 -16.18
C GLY A 201 3.69 -4.73 -17.51
N PHE A 202 3.61 -3.63 -18.27
CA PHE A 202 4.38 -3.49 -19.51
C PHE A 202 5.84 -3.09 -19.29
N GLU A 203 6.11 -2.22 -18.34
CA GLU A 203 7.45 -1.65 -18.13
C GLU A 203 8.37 -2.57 -17.33
N LEU A 204 7.82 -3.29 -16.34
CA LEU A 204 8.61 -4.02 -15.36
C LEU A 204 8.61 -5.54 -15.60
N VAL A 205 7.53 -6.09 -16.16
CA VAL A 205 7.42 -7.54 -16.36
C VAL A 205 7.85 -7.93 -17.76
N ASN A 206 8.96 -8.64 -17.85
CA ASN A 206 9.50 -9.04 -19.13
C ASN A 206 8.55 -9.98 -19.89
N GLY A 207 8.41 -9.74 -21.20
CA GLY A 207 7.66 -10.63 -22.08
C GLY A 207 6.15 -10.36 -22.12
N ILE A 208 5.62 -9.36 -21.43
CA ILE A 208 4.23 -8.91 -21.58
C ILE A 208 4.15 -7.84 -22.66
N ASN A 209 3.45 -8.16 -23.77
CA ASN A 209 3.24 -7.27 -24.90
C ASN A 209 1.77 -6.85 -25.06
N GLU A 210 0.85 -7.63 -24.48
CA GLU A 210 -0.58 -7.39 -24.50
C GLU A 210 -1.20 -7.75 -23.14
N ILE A 211 -2.08 -6.90 -22.62
CA ILE A 211 -2.86 -7.20 -21.42
C ILE A 211 -4.35 -7.14 -21.77
N VAL A 212 -5.05 -8.24 -21.55
CA VAL A 212 -6.50 -8.37 -21.78
C VAL A 212 -7.20 -8.50 -20.43
N LEU A 213 -8.16 -7.63 -20.19
CA LEU A 213 -9.03 -7.67 -19.02
C LEU A 213 -10.37 -8.30 -19.43
N VAL A 214 -10.69 -9.45 -18.84
CA VAL A 214 -11.93 -10.21 -19.15
C VAL A 214 -12.91 -10.04 -18.01
N GLU A 215 -14.02 -9.37 -18.29
CA GLU A 215 -15.17 -9.29 -17.38
C GLU A 215 -16.31 -10.15 -17.91
N THR A 216 -16.85 -11.03 -17.08
CA THR A 216 -17.92 -11.97 -17.47
C THR A 216 -19.20 -11.64 -16.74
N PHE A 217 -20.25 -11.38 -17.50
CA PHE A 217 -21.61 -11.21 -16.99
C PHE A 217 -22.46 -12.45 -17.27
N LYS A 218 -22.99 -13.07 -16.21
CA LYS A 218 -23.90 -14.22 -16.34
C LYS A 218 -25.34 -13.76 -16.09
N LYS A 219 -26.26 -14.28 -16.89
CA LYS A 219 -27.69 -14.08 -16.63
C LYS A 219 -28.05 -14.73 -15.28
N PRO A 220 -28.77 -14.04 -14.40
CA PRO A 220 -29.23 -14.62 -13.15
C PRO A 220 -30.04 -15.88 -13.40
N GLU A 221 -29.75 -16.96 -12.69
CA GLU A 221 -30.60 -18.13 -12.67
C GLU A 221 -31.97 -17.76 -12.06
N LYS A 222 -33.05 -18.08 -12.76
CA LYS A 222 -34.40 -17.97 -12.17
C LYS A 222 -34.44 -18.95 -10.99
N LYS A 223 -34.56 -18.43 -9.76
CA LYS A 223 -34.98 -19.27 -8.66
C LYS A 223 -36.42 -19.70 -8.98
N ASP A 224 -36.62 -20.99 -9.24
CA ASP A 224 -37.96 -21.56 -9.30
C ASP A 224 -38.63 -21.26 -7.96
N ALA A 225 -39.80 -20.63 -8.04
CA ALA A 225 -40.63 -20.23 -6.89
C ALA A 225 -41.38 -21.40 -6.30
#